data_bf076908d2525061a87e753a25b688ab
#
_entry.id   bf076908d2525061a87e753a25b688ab
#
_cell.length_a   1.000
_cell.length_b   1.000
_cell.length_c   1.000
_cell.angle_alpha   90.00
_cell.angle_beta   90.00
_cell.angle_gamma   90.00
#
_symmetry.space_group_name_H-M   'P 1'
#
loop_
_entity.id
_entity.type
_entity.pdbx_description
1 polymer ?
#
loop_
_entity_poly.entity_id
_entity_poly.type
_entity_poly.pdbx_seq_one_letter_code
_entity_poly.pdbx_strand_id
1 'polypeptide(L)'
;MKNSLQQLYGNIDIYLFDQLLKGSFDDCHRILDIGVGGGRNIHYFLQNGCEVYGIDPNPEAIDYAKQLSAVLAPHNSLENFVVATAEDLPFSADYFDLAICSAVLHFASSHEHFDAMLRGIWRTIKPGGYFFARLASDIGIEHLVKSAGDGVYLLPDGSYRYLVNQETLLNYTSALKAELFEPIKTTNVQNLRCMTTWCLRKL
;
A
#
# COMPACT_ATOMS: atom_id res chain seq x y z
N MET A 1 -30.57 -8.58 -9.23
CA MET A 1 -29.47 -8.85 -10.18
C MET A 1 -28.24 -9.20 -9.35
N LYS A 2 -27.45 -10.22 -9.75
CA LYS A 2 -26.15 -10.49 -9.06
C LYS A 2 -25.16 -9.41 -9.49
N ASN A 3 -24.53 -8.73 -8.53
CA ASN A 3 -23.44 -7.80 -8.81
C ASN A 3 -22.26 -8.57 -9.45
N SER A 4 -21.62 -8.00 -10.47
CA SER A 4 -20.39 -8.56 -11.03
C SER A 4 -19.24 -8.39 -10.02
N LEU A 5 -18.18 -9.22 -10.14
CA LEU A 5 -16.99 -9.06 -9.31
C LEU A 5 -16.38 -7.64 -9.44
N GLN A 6 -16.44 -7.07 -10.64
CA GLN A 6 -15.98 -5.71 -10.87
C GLN A 6 -16.82 -4.64 -10.15
N GLN A 7 -18.13 -4.85 -10.03
CA GLN A 7 -19.02 -3.97 -9.26
C GLN A 7 -18.75 -4.05 -7.75
N LEU A 8 -18.33 -5.23 -7.26
CA LEU A 8 -18.03 -5.46 -5.84
C LEU A 8 -16.62 -4.99 -5.44
N TYR A 9 -15.64 -5.18 -6.32
CA TYR A 9 -14.23 -5.02 -5.97
C TYR A 9 -13.49 -3.97 -6.81
N GLY A 10 -14.13 -3.42 -7.86
CA GLY A 10 -13.46 -2.51 -8.79
C GLY A 10 -12.26 -3.17 -9.47
N ASN A 11 -11.17 -2.42 -9.60
CA ASN A 11 -9.89 -2.89 -10.14
C ASN A 11 -8.87 -3.14 -9.01
N ILE A 12 -9.32 -3.73 -7.90
CA ILE A 12 -8.52 -3.99 -6.71
C ILE A 12 -7.19 -4.69 -7.05
N ASP A 13 -6.15 -4.42 -6.30
CA ASP A 13 -4.90 -5.18 -6.38
C ASP A 13 -5.17 -6.65 -6.09
N ILE A 14 -4.72 -7.55 -6.97
CA ILE A 14 -5.03 -8.98 -6.88
C ILE A 14 -4.52 -9.63 -5.59
N TYR A 15 -3.40 -9.15 -5.03
CA TYR A 15 -2.86 -9.67 -3.78
C TYR A 15 -3.56 -9.10 -2.54
N LEU A 16 -4.12 -7.89 -2.64
CA LEU A 16 -5.05 -7.38 -1.64
C LEU A 16 -6.36 -8.18 -1.67
N PHE A 17 -6.86 -8.50 -2.86
CA PHE A 17 -8.02 -9.36 -3.03
C PHE A 17 -7.81 -10.77 -2.45
N ASP A 18 -6.62 -11.37 -2.62
CA ASP A 18 -6.25 -12.64 -1.97
C ASP A 18 -6.40 -12.56 -0.44
N GLN A 19 -6.02 -11.43 0.17
CA GLN A 19 -6.16 -11.23 1.62
C GLN A 19 -7.62 -11.07 2.04
N LEU A 20 -8.44 -10.39 1.23
CA LEU A 20 -9.88 -10.30 1.49
C LEU A 20 -10.55 -11.68 1.43
N LEU A 21 -10.20 -12.51 0.44
CA LEU A 21 -10.72 -13.88 0.32
C LEU A 21 -10.32 -14.77 1.50
N LYS A 22 -9.19 -14.49 2.16
CA LYS A 22 -8.74 -15.20 3.37
C LYS A 22 -9.38 -14.69 4.66
N GLY A 23 -10.15 -13.60 4.59
CA GLY A 23 -10.71 -12.95 5.78
C GLY A 23 -9.66 -12.25 6.64
N SER A 24 -8.47 -11.96 6.10
CA SER A 24 -7.36 -11.38 6.89
C SER A 24 -7.70 -10.02 7.50
N PHE A 25 -8.66 -9.31 6.93
CA PHE A 25 -9.03 -7.94 7.31
C PHE A 25 -10.50 -7.81 7.74
N ASP A 26 -11.18 -8.92 8.07
CA ASP A 26 -12.61 -8.91 8.42
C ASP A 26 -12.92 -8.08 9.67
N ASP A 27 -11.97 -8.00 10.61
CA ASP A 27 -12.10 -7.20 11.84
C ASP A 27 -11.56 -5.76 11.68
N CYS A 28 -11.15 -5.36 10.48
CA CYS A 28 -10.63 -4.02 10.22
C CYS A 28 -11.77 -3.05 9.89
N HIS A 29 -11.86 -1.95 10.64
CA HIS A 29 -12.90 -0.93 10.48
C HIS A 29 -12.36 0.40 9.97
N ARG A 30 -11.14 0.80 10.34
CA ARG A 30 -10.48 2.02 9.88
C ARG A 30 -9.35 1.69 8.94
N ILE A 31 -9.52 2.07 7.68
CA ILE A 31 -8.65 1.70 6.57
C ILE A 31 -7.97 2.96 6.05
N LEU A 32 -6.65 2.95 5.92
CA LEU A 32 -5.88 4.00 5.25
C LEU A 32 -5.30 3.47 3.94
N ASP A 33 -5.56 4.14 2.83
CA ASP A 33 -4.91 3.87 1.54
C ASP A 33 -3.89 4.98 1.24
N ILE A 34 -2.63 4.61 1.18
CA ILE A 34 -1.50 5.50 0.88
C ILE A 34 -1.27 5.48 -0.64
N GLY A 35 -1.36 6.67 -1.28
CA GLY A 35 -1.37 6.79 -2.72
C GLY A 35 -2.68 6.26 -3.30
N VAL A 36 -3.81 6.81 -2.82
CA VAL A 36 -5.15 6.33 -3.14
C VAL A 36 -5.45 6.36 -4.64
N GLY A 37 -4.84 7.27 -5.40
CA GLY A 37 -4.99 7.37 -6.85
C GLY A 37 -6.44 7.32 -7.31
N GLY A 38 -6.75 6.38 -8.21
CA GLY A 38 -8.11 6.13 -8.70
C GLY A 38 -9.02 5.33 -7.75
N GLY A 39 -8.67 5.17 -6.48
CA GLY A 39 -9.51 4.51 -5.48
C GLY A 39 -9.68 3.00 -5.65
N ARG A 40 -8.83 2.34 -6.43
CA ARG A 40 -8.98 0.92 -6.78
C ARG A 40 -9.00 -0.01 -5.56
N ASN A 41 -8.25 0.32 -4.51
CA ASN A 41 -8.10 -0.52 -3.34
C ASN A 41 -9.12 -0.22 -2.23
N ILE A 42 -9.80 0.93 -2.28
CA ILE A 42 -10.78 1.35 -1.26
C ILE A 42 -12.23 0.95 -1.60
N HIS A 43 -12.51 0.57 -2.85
CA HIS A 43 -13.87 0.29 -3.34
C HIS A 43 -14.61 -0.72 -2.46
N TYR A 44 -13.99 -1.88 -2.21
CA TYR A 44 -14.55 -2.92 -1.35
C TYR A 44 -14.84 -2.41 0.07
N PHE A 45 -13.90 -1.73 0.69
CA PHE A 45 -14.04 -1.25 2.07
C PHE A 45 -15.13 -0.20 2.23
N LEU A 46 -15.24 0.73 1.26
CA LEU A 46 -16.34 1.70 1.22
C LEU A 46 -17.71 1.02 1.17
N GLN A 47 -17.88 0.03 0.28
CA GLN A 47 -19.15 -0.71 0.15
C GLN A 47 -19.50 -1.56 1.36
N ASN A 48 -18.52 -1.98 2.15
CA ASN A 48 -18.71 -2.81 3.34
C ASN A 48 -18.77 -2.00 4.65
N GLY A 49 -18.91 -0.67 4.54
CA GLY A 49 -19.16 0.19 5.71
C GLY A 49 -17.95 0.49 6.57
N CYS A 50 -16.73 0.25 6.07
CA CYS A 50 -15.53 0.67 6.75
C CYS A 50 -15.39 2.20 6.73
N GLU A 51 -14.75 2.76 7.74
CA GLU A 51 -14.30 4.15 7.77
C GLU A 51 -12.99 4.26 6.96
N VAL A 52 -13.07 4.80 5.75
CA VAL A 52 -11.97 4.82 4.79
C VAL A 52 -11.33 6.19 4.74
N TYR A 53 -10.00 6.17 4.79
CA TYR A 53 -9.11 7.32 4.65
C TYR A 53 -8.20 7.11 3.44
N GLY A 54 -7.81 8.19 2.79
CA GLY A 54 -6.89 8.13 1.67
C GLY A 54 -5.99 9.35 1.59
N ILE A 55 -4.75 9.13 1.21
CA ILE A 55 -3.84 10.22 0.86
C ILE A 55 -3.27 10.01 -0.54
N ASP A 56 -2.98 11.12 -1.19
CA ASP A 56 -2.22 11.18 -2.44
C ASP A 56 -1.58 12.56 -2.56
N PRO A 57 -0.35 12.70 -3.07
CA PRO A 57 0.24 14.01 -3.34
C PRO A 57 -0.46 14.74 -4.51
N ASN A 58 -1.21 14.02 -5.37
CA ASN A 58 -1.97 14.60 -6.47
C ASN A 58 -3.37 15.01 -6.02
N PRO A 59 -3.73 16.32 -6.04
CA PRO A 59 -5.06 16.79 -5.68
C PRO A 59 -6.19 16.17 -6.52
N GLU A 60 -5.96 15.90 -7.82
CA GLU A 60 -6.97 15.29 -8.69
C GLU A 60 -7.32 13.86 -8.25
N ALA A 61 -6.34 13.11 -7.74
CA ALA A 61 -6.57 11.79 -7.17
C ALA A 61 -7.45 11.86 -5.91
N ILE A 62 -7.22 12.85 -5.05
CA ILE A 62 -8.02 13.10 -3.85
C ILE A 62 -9.45 13.49 -4.23
N ASP A 63 -9.64 14.36 -5.22
CA ASP A 63 -10.98 14.74 -5.70
C ASP A 63 -11.72 13.52 -6.27
N TYR A 64 -11.05 12.65 -6.99
CA TYR A 64 -11.63 11.41 -7.49
C TYR A 64 -12.01 10.46 -6.35
N ALA A 65 -11.15 10.27 -5.36
CA ALA A 65 -11.43 9.43 -4.19
C ALA A 65 -12.63 9.95 -3.39
N LYS A 66 -12.77 11.28 -3.23
CA LYS A 66 -13.95 11.92 -2.61
C LYS A 66 -15.23 11.64 -3.40
N GLN A 67 -15.19 11.77 -4.72
CA GLN A 67 -16.35 11.47 -5.58
C GLN A 67 -16.74 10.01 -5.49
N LEU A 68 -15.78 9.09 -5.54
CA LEU A 68 -16.01 7.66 -5.38
C LEU A 68 -16.62 7.34 -4.01
N SER A 69 -16.08 7.91 -2.93
CA SER A 69 -16.59 7.75 -1.58
C SER A 69 -18.03 8.27 -1.44
N ALA A 70 -18.33 9.45 -1.99
CA ALA A 70 -19.67 10.03 -1.95
C ALA A 70 -20.72 9.11 -2.63
N VAL A 71 -20.32 8.37 -3.67
CA VAL A 71 -21.20 7.44 -4.39
C VAL A 71 -21.36 6.11 -3.66
N LEU A 72 -20.25 5.52 -3.18
CA LEU A 72 -20.25 4.17 -2.61
C LEU A 72 -20.59 4.13 -1.13
N ALA A 73 -20.20 5.16 -0.38
CA ALA A 73 -20.34 5.26 1.06
C ALA A 73 -20.68 6.70 1.49
N PRO A 74 -21.90 7.19 1.27
CA PRO A 74 -22.28 8.58 1.59
C PRO A 74 -22.10 8.96 3.08
N HIS A 75 -21.97 7.97 3.96
CA HIS A 75 -21.71 8.15 5.39
C HIS A 75 -20.22 8.38 5.72
N ASN A 76 -19.31 8.03 4.80
CA ASN A 76 -17.88 8.24 4.99
C ASN A 76 -17.54 9.72 4.78
N SER A 77 -16.82 10.34 5.73
CA SER A 77 -16.47 11.75 5.62
C SER A 77 -15.53 12.00 4.44
N LEU A 78 -15.83 13.02 3.64
CA LEU A 78 -14.95 13.45 2.55
C LEU A 78 -13.65 14.08 3.06
N GLU A 79 -13.63 14.58 4.30
CA GLU A 79 -12.44 15.09 4.98
C GLU A 79 -11.40 14.00 5.29
N ASN A 80 -11.79 12.73 5.19
CA ASN A 80 -10.87 11.60 5.33
C ASN A 80 -9.88 11.48 4.16
N PHE A 81 -10.13 12.21 3.05
CA PHE A 81 -9.25 12.21 1.88
C PHE A 81 -8.47 13.51 1.81
N VAL A 82 -7.14 13.42 1.95
CA VAL A 82 -6.26 14.57 2.16
C VAL A 82 -5.08 14.54 1.18
N VAL A 83 -4.73 15.71 0.65
CA VAL A 83 -3.48 15.86 -0.12
C VAL A 83 -2.32 15.81 0.85
N ALA A 84 -1.54 14.72 0.80
CA ALA A 84 -0.40 14.48 1.68
C ALA A 84 0.57 13.48 1.06
N THR A 85 1.77 13.39 1.62
CA THR A 85 2.79 12.40 1.26
C THR A 85 2.92 11.32 2.35
N ALA A 86 3.54 10.20 2.02
CA ALA A 86 3.65 9.05 2.94
C ALA A 86 4.54 9.33 4.16
N GLU A 87 5.52 10.22 4.01
CA GLU A 87 6.43 10.64 5.08
C GLU A 87 5.82 11.68 6.03
N ASP A 88 4.77 12.40 5.58
CA ASP A 88 4.10 13.45 6.38
C ASP A 88 2.59 13.23 6.46
N LEU A 89 2.20 12.17 7.18
CA LEU A 89 0.80 11.80 7.35
C LEU A 89 0.11 12.65 8.43
N PRO A 90 -1.00 13.36 8.11
CA PRO A 90 -1.70 14.23 9.05
C PRO A 90 -2.62 13.46 10.02
N PHE A 91 -2.29 12.20 10.31
CA PHE A 91 -3.10 11.34 11.18
C PHE A 91 -2.39 11.03 12.51
N SER A 92 -3.17 10.76 13.53
CA SER A 92 -2.68 10.37 14.85
C SER A 92 -1.92 9.04 14.79
N ALA A 93 -1.01 8.82 15.74
CA ALA A 93 -0.44 7.50 15.96
C ALA A 93 -1.53 6.49 16.37
N ASP A 94 -1.29 5.21 16.07
CA ASP A 94 -2.12 4.08 16.50
C ASP A 94 -3.62 4.25 16.20
N TYR A 95 -3.94 4.72 14.99
CA TYR A 95 -5.30 5.09 14.60
C TYR A 95 -5.97 4.07 13.66
N PHE A 96 -5.21 3.48 12.72
CA PHE A 96 -5.75 2.60 11.67
C PHE A 96 -5.63 1.12 12.03
N ASP A 97 -6.63 0.33 11.63
CA ASP A 97 -6.61 -1.12 11.72
C ASP A 97 -5.82 -1.73 10.56
N LEU A 98 -5.90 -1.11 9.38
CA LEU A 98 -5.19 -1.50 8.16
C LEU A 98 -4.66 -0.28 7.43
N ALA A 99 -3.38 -0.31 7.06
CA ALA A 99 -2.78 0.60 6.10
C ALA A 99 -2.42 -0.16 4.81
N ILE A 100 -2.90 0.32 3.69
CA ILE A 100 -2.64 -0.20 2.34
C ILE A 100 -1.65 0.73 1.65
N CYS A 101 -0.56 0.19 1.12
CA CYS A 101 0.47 0.94 0.40
C CYS A 101 0.88 0.17 -0.87
N SER A 102 0.03 0.24 -1.89
CA SER A 102 0.24 -0.50 -3.14
C SER A 102 0.83 0.39 -4.22
N ALA A 103 2.05 0.08 -4.64
CA ALA A 103 2.80 0.77 -5.69
C ALA A 103 3.18 2.22 -5.33
N VAL A 104 3.59 2.46 -4.08
CA VAL A 104 4.00 3.79 -3.58
C VAL A 104 5.44 3.81 -3.09
N LEU A 105 5.83 2.91 -2.17
CA LEU A 105 7.17 2.93 -1.54
C LEU A 105 8.33 2.89 -2.53
N HIS A 106 8.13 2.32 -3.71
CA HIS A 106 9.17 2.26 -4.74
C HIS A 106 9.41 3.59 -5.47
N PHE A 107 8.68 4.65 -5.12
CA PHE A 107 8.97 6.02 -5.55
C PHE A 107 9.91 6.77 -4.60
N ALA A 108 10.38 6.12 -3.54
CA ALA A 108 11.42 6.70 -2.70
C ALA A 108 12.64 7.09 -3.54
N SER A 109 13.24 8.24 -3.22
CA SER A 109 14.40 8.79 -3.91
C SER A 109 15.73 8.36 -3.28
N SER A 110 15.68 7.77 -2.08
CA SER A 110 16.85 7.38 -1.28
C SER A 110 16.44 6.36 -0.20
N HIS A 111 17.44 5.76 0.46
CA HIS A 111 17.22 4.93 1.64
C HIS A 111 16.54 5.70 2.77
N GLU A 112 16.99 6.94 3.01
CA GLU A 112 16.41 7.80 4.04
C GLU A 112 14.94 8.14 3.73
N HIS A 113 14.63 8.46 2.47
CA HIS A 113 13.26 8.73 2.06
C HIS A 113 12.35 7.50 2.20
N PHE A 114 12.84 6.31 1.82
CA PHE A 114 12.11 5.06 2.02
C PHE A 114 11.81 4.80 3.50
N ASP A 115 12.83 4.98 4.39
CA ASP A 115 12.66 4.83 5.83
C ASP A 115 11.66 5.84 6.40
N ALA A 116 11.72 7.11 5.97
CA ALA A 116 10.79 8.15 6.39
C ALA A 116 9.34 7.81 6.00
N MET A 117 9.10 7.43 4.74
CA MET A 117 7.78 6.99 4.26
C MET A 117 7.25 5.81 5.08
N LEU A 118 8.07 4.77 5.26
CA LEU A 118 7.67 3.56 5.96
C LEU A 118 7.36 3.84 7.43
N ARG A 119 8.19 4.62 8.14
CA ARG A 119 7.95 4.98 9.55
C ARG A 119 6.76 5.92 9.70
N GLY A 120 6.56 6.85 8.77
CA GLY A 120 5.36 7.70 8.74
C GLY A 120 4.09 6.86 8.72
N ILE A 121 4.03 5.88 7.83
CA ILE A 121 2.89 4.95 7.72
C ILE A 121 2.77 4.10 9.00
N TRP A 122 3.86 3.46 9.41
CA TRP A 122 3.88 2.53 10.55
C TRP A 122 3.41 3.16 11.86
N ARG A 123 3.74 4.44 12.08
CA ARG A 123 3.29 5.21 13.24
C ARG A 123 1.76 5.22 13.36
N THR A 124 1.06 5.28 12.25
CA THR A 124 -0.41 5.45 12.24
C THR A 124 -1.18 4.15 12.46
N ILE A 125 -0.53 3.00 12.33
CA ILE A 125 -1.14 1.68 12.51
C ILE A 125 -1.22 1.35 14.00
N LYS A 126 -2.37 0.84 14.47
CA LYS A 126 -2.56 0.38 15.85
C LYS A 126 -1.70 -0.84 16.17
N PRO A 127 -1.32 -1.07 17.45
CA PRO A 127 -0.90 -2.40 17.89
C PRO A 127 -1.95 -3.45 17.49
N GLY A 128 -1.50 -4.58 16.94
CA GLY A 128 -2.35 -5.61 16.36
C GLY A 128 -2.89 -5.32 14.97
N GLY A 129 -2.72 -4.10 14.45
CA GLY A 129 -3.15 -3.70 13.11
C GLY A 129 -2.24 -4.21 11.99
N TYR A 130 -2.69 -4.03 10.76
CA TYR A 130 -2.10 -4.62 9.58
C TYR A 130 -1.49 -3.59 8.64
N PHE A 131 -0.41 -3.98 7.98
CA PHE A 131 0.19 -3.26 6.87
C PHE A 131 0.25 -4.17 5.64
N PHE A 132 -0.40 -3.74 4.57
CA PHE A 132 -0.31 -4.39 3.27
C PHE A 132 0.51 -3.49 2.33
N ALA A 133 1.68 -3.96 1.91
CA ALA A 133 2.48 -3.25 0.91
C ALA A 133 2.69 -4.11 -0.34
N ARG A 134 2.68 -3.44 -1.49
CA ARG A 134 3.14 -4.01 -2.76
C ARG A 134 4.07 -3.03 -3.43
N LEU A 135 5.34 -3.42 -3.59
CA LEU A 135 6.41 -2.53 -4.03
C LEU A 135 7.38 -3.22 -4.99
N ALA A 136 8.16 -2.44 -5.72
CA ALA A 136 9.18 -2.97 -6.62
C ALA A 136 10.33 -3.60 -5.83
N SER A 137 10.85 -4.71 -6.34
CA SER A 137 12.00 -5.43 -5.79
C SER A 137 12.94 -5.88 -6.90
N ASP A 138 14.17 -6.22 -6.54
CA ASP A 138 15.11 -6.89 -7.43
C ASP A 138 14.97 -8.43 -7.39
N ILE A 139 14.15 -8.98 -6.49
CA ILE A 139 14.01 -10.42 -6.25
C ILE A 139 13.69 -11.16 -7.54
N GLY A 140 14.67 -11.96 -8.03
CA GLY A 140 14.58 -12.75 -9.25
C GLY A 140 14.99 -12.01 -10.53
N ILE A 141 15.43 -10.75 -10.43
CA ILE A 141 15.99 -9.96 -11.54
C ILE A 141 17.26 -9.19 -11.11
N GLU A 142 17.91 -9.62 -10.06
CA GLU A 142 19.06 -8.93 -9.43
C GLU A 142 20.17 -8.63 -10.47
N HIS A 143 20.37 -9.54 -11.40
CA HIS A 143 21.39 -9.44 -12.46
C HIS A 143 20.98 -8.55 -13.65
N LEU A 144 19.73 -8.09 -13.71
CA LEU A 144 19.18 -7.29 -14.81
C LEU A 144 19.04 -5.81 -14.46
N VAL A 145 19.04 -5.46 -13.19
CA VAL A 145 18.88 -4.08 -12.72
C VAL A 145 20.23 -3.37 -12.64
N LYS A 146 20.25 -2.06 -12.85
CA LYS A 146 21.47 -1.25 -12.78
C LYS A 146 21.33 -0.19 -11.69
N SER A 147 22.24 -0.20 -10.72
CA SER A 147 22.23 0.78 -9.64
C SER A 147 22.39 2.20 -10.20
N ALA A 148 21.54 3.10 -9.73
CA ALA A 148 21.63 4.55 -9.94
C ALA A 148 22.05 5.29 -8.65
N GLY A 149 22.34 4.55 -7.58
CA GLY A 149 22.73 5.06 -6.27
C GLY A 149 21.58 5.10 -5.27
N ASP A 150 21.92 5.02 -3.99
CA ASP A 150 21.03 5.22 -2.84
C ASP A 150 19.72 4.40 -2.87
N GLY A 151 19.81 3.13 -3.26
CA GLY A 151 18.67 2.23 -3.36
C GLY A 151 17.83 2.37 -4.61
N VAL A 152 18.12 3.34 -5.48
CA VAL A 152 17.44 3.54 -6.76
C VAL A 152 18.15 2.76 -7.87
N TYR A 153 17.35 2.12 -8.73
CA TYR A 153 17.83 1.30 -9.83
C TYR A 153 17.08 1.61 -11.12
N LEU A 154 17.80 1.51 -12.23
CA LEU A 154 17.21 1.44 -13.58
C LEU A 154 16.79 0.00 -13.84
N LEU A 155 15.50 -0.21 -14.11
CA LEU A 155 14.90 -1.51 -14.43
C LEU A 155 14.96 -1.77 -15.96
N PRO A 156 14.83 -3.04 -16.39
CA PRO A 156 14.76 -3.38 -17.81
C PRO A 156 13.61 -2.72 -18.57
N ASP A 157 12.51 -2.32 -17.90
CA ASP A 157 11.40 -1.58 -18.52
C ASP A 157 11.72 -0.08 -18.75
N GLY A 158 12.93 0.36 -18.42
CA GLY A 158 13.39 1.75 -18.58
C GLY A 158 13.00 2.68 -17.43
N SER A 159 12.29 2.18 -16.41
CA SER A 159 11.91 3.01 -15.28
C SER A 159 12.96 3.01 -14.17
N TYR A 160 13.04 4.11 -13.41
CA TYR A 160 13.84 4.20 -12.20
C TYR A 160 12.92 3.94 -10.99
N ARG A 161 13.34 3.02 -10.10
CA ARG A 161 12.61 2.71 -8.87
C ARG A 161 13.59 2.45 -7.74
N TYR A 162 13.16 2.81 -6.53
CA TYR A 162 13.76 2.27 -5.32
C TYR A 162 13.40 0.78 -5.24
N LEU A 163 14.42 -0.08 -5.08
CA LEU A 163 14.21 -1.53 -5.00
C LEU A 163 14.58 -2.04 -3.61
N VAL A 164 13.75 -2.98 -3.16
CA VAL A 164 14.04 -3.78 -1.98
C VAL A 164 14.42 -5.19 -2.40
N ASN A 165 15.22 -5.86 -1.56
CA ASN A 165 15.43 -7.31 -1.62
C ASN A 165 14.78 -7.98 -0.41
N GLN A 166 14.83 -9.29 -0.36
CA GLN A 166 14.24 -10.06 0.74
C GLN A 166 14.88 -9.72 2.09
N GLU A 167 16.19 -9.55 2.13
CA GLU A 167 16.93 -9.19 3.36
C GLU A 167 16.48 -7.83 3.89
N THR A 168 16.36 -6.83 3.04
CA THR A 168 15.84 -5.50 3.40
C THR A 168 14.46 -5.60 4.04
N LEU A 169 13.53 -6.36 3.44
CA LEU A 169 12.18 -6.53 3.97
C LEU A 169 12.17 -7.22 5.34
N LEU A 170 12.99 -8.27 5.53
CA LEU A 170 13.10 -8.97 6.81
C LEU A 170 13.75 -8.09 7.90
N ASN A 171 14.76 -7.30 7.54
CA ASN A 171 15.40 -6.35 8.46
C ASN A 171 14.41 -5.29 8.93
N TYR A 172 13.61 -4.71 8.01
CA TYR A 172 12.55 -3.77 8.39
C TYR A 172 11.44 -4.43 9.21
N THR A 173 11.04 -5.66 8.89
CA THR A 173 10.06 -6.41 9.69
C THR A 173 10.51 -6.51 11.15
N SER A 174 11.78 -6.85 11.38
CA SER A 174 12.37 -6.91 12.73
C SER A 174 12.49 -5.54 13.38
N ALA A 175 13.02 -4.54 12.67
CA ALA A 175 13.21 -3.19 13.19
C ALA A 175 11.90 -2.48 13.59
N LEU A 176 10.83 -2.76 12.89
CA LEU A 176 9.48 -2.25 13.17
C LEU A 176 8.76 -3.02 14.28
N LYS A 177 9.36 -4.08 14.84
CA LYS A 177 8.72 -5.01 15.77
C LYS A 177 7.41 -5.54 15.19
N ALA A 178 7.49 -6.08 13.98
CA ALA A 178 6.36 -6.64 13.25
C ALA A 178 6.53 -8.14 13.05
N GLU A 179 5.44 -8.80 12.70
CA GLU A 179 5.46 -10.18 12.20
C GLU A 179 4.92 -10.23 10.77
N LEU A 180 5.46 -11.14 9.97
CA LEU A 180 4.87 -11.49 8.67
C LEU A 180 3.63 -12.34 8.92
N PHE A 181 2.44 -11.87 8.53
CA PHE A 181 1.25 -12.71 8.57
C PHE A 181 1.00 -13.46 7.24
N GLU A 182 1.75 -13.11 6.21
CA GLU A 182 1.83 -13.82 4.91
C GLU A 182 3.30 -13.97 4.49
N PRO A 183 3.67 -15.06 3.80
CA PRO A 183 4.98 -15.16 3.17
C PRO A 183 5.22 -14.03 2.18
N ILE A 184 6.46 -13.54 2.07
CA ILE A 184 6.86 -12.60 1.03
C ILE A 184 6.64 -13.26 -0.33
N LYS A 185 5.87 -12.62 -1.21
CA LYS A 185 5.52 -13.11 -2.56
C LYS A 185 6.01 -12.12 -3.60
N THR A 186 6.74 -12.60 -4.59
CA THR A 186 7.23 -11.77 -5.69
C THR A 186 6.63 -12.23 -7.02
N THR A 187 6.13 -11.29 -7.80
CA THR A 187 5.67 -11.51 -9.16
C THR A 187 6.67 -10.92 -10.14
N ASN A 188 7.31 -11.79 -10.90
CA ASN A 188 8.16 -11.38 -12.02
C ASN A 188 7.30 -11.14 -13.27
N VAL A 189 7.39 -9.93 -13.83
CA VAL A 189 6.68 -9.53 -15.04
C VAL A 189 7.66 -9.54 -16.22
N GLN A 190 7.84 -10.71 -16.82
CA GLN A 190 8.66 -10.94 -18.03
C GLN A 190 10.13 -10.46 -17.90
N ASN A 191 10.70 -10.54 -16.71
CA ASN A 191 12.04 -10.01 -16.39
C ASN A 191 12.19 -8.49 -16.62
N LEU A 192 11.11 -7.78 -16.83
CA LEU A 192 11.11 -6.32 -16.98
C LEU A 192 11.07 -5.61 -15.64
N ARG A 193 10.33 -6.19 -14.68
CA ARG A 193 10.21 -5.72 -13.30
C ARG A 193 9.69 -6.81 -12.39
N CYS A 194 9.98 -6.69 -11.11
CA CYS A 194 9.36 -7.52 -10.08
C CYS A 194 8.58 -6.66 -9.08
N MET A 195 7.43 -7.17 -8.66
CA MET A 195 6.58 -6.56 -7.63
C MET A 195 6.40 -7.54 -6.48
N THR A 196 6.79 -7.11 -5.30
CA THR A 196 6.77 -7.93 -4.09
C THR A 196 5.64 -7.49 -3.15
N THR A 197 4.89 -8.46 -2.65
CA THR A 197 3.88 -8.26 -1.61
C THR A 197 4.50 -8.53 -0.25
N TRP A 198 4.35 -7.57 0.66
CA TRP A 198 4.88 -7.58 2.01
C TRP A 198 3.78 -7.23 2.99
N CYS A 199 3.40 -8.21 3.80
CA CYS A 199 2.24 -8.16 4.68
C CYS A 199 2.68 -8.31 6.13
N LEU A 200 2.46 -7.26 6.93
CA LEU A 200 2.90 -7.17 8.32
C LEU A 200 1.74 -6.99 9.28
N ARG A 201 1.90 -7.56 10.47
CA ARG A 201 1.10 -7.25 11.64
C ARG A 201 1.95 -6.53 12.68
N LYS A 202 1.45 -5.43 13.24
CA LYS A 202 2.13 -4.67 14.29
C LYS A 202 1.97 -5.41 15.63
N LEU A 203 3.08 -5.68 16.31
CA LEU A 203 3.10 -6.32 17.63
C LEU A 203 2.88 -5.32 18.78
#